data_37302d1dadebbecf9b7b90d4be1b81b7
#
_entry.id   37302d1dadebbecf9b7b90d4be1b81b7
#
_cell.length_a   1.000
_cell.length_b   1.000
_cell.length_c   1.000
_cell.angle_alpha   90.00
_cell.angle_beta   90.00
_cell.angle_gamma   90.00
#
_symmetry.space_group_name_H-M   'P 1'
#
loop_
_entity.id
_entity.type
_entity.pdbx_description
1 polymer ?
#
loop_
_entity_poly.entity_id
_entity_poly.type
_entity_poly.pdbx_seq_one_letter_code
_entity_poly.pdbx_strand_id
1 'polypeptide(L)'
;YGFHYGVCDPAALVKDLVIEMERGLRGDPSTLPMLPSYLYPVSSVPPGKAVIALDAGGTNLRAALVRFDEKGKAVAEHTQKTHMPGTKGQLIAQQFFDEIAAVTAPLLKENSMVEGIGFCFSYPMEMTKDADGILLGFSKEVDAPEVIGKAIGAGLREALARKGVKAPDRIVLLNDTVATLLSGLAEIPADGGQRKGPDIYGVEGGPVIGFILGTGMNVAYPETRIPKIGFDAPRSPQIVVCETGSFHPRYLGRLDEEFDATLKNPGKYTFEKTMAGAYLGPLTLYMLKK
;
A
#
# COMPACT_ATOMS: atom_id res chain seq x y z
N TYR A 1 -27.17 3.35 -22.54
CA TYR A 1 -25.79 3.75 -22.16
C TYR A 1 -25.08 2.76 -21.23
N GLY A 2 -25.74 1.72 -20.70
CA GLY A 2 -25.13 0.68 -19.87
C GLY A 2 -24.97 1.01 -18.37
N PHE A 3 -25.51 2.15 -17.89
CA PHE A 3 -25.40 2.57 -16.50
C PHE A 3 -26.50 2.07 -15.55
N HIS A 4 -27.40 1.26 -16.04
CA HIS A 4 -28.45 0.69 -15.19
C HIS A 4 -27.88 -0.48 -14.38
N TYR A 5 -28.07 -0.48 -13.07
CA TYR A 5 -27.57 -1.54 -12.17
C TYR A 5 -28.02 -2.97 -12.59
N GLY A 6 -29.16 -3.09 -13.28
CA GLY A 6 -29.67 -4.38 -13.77
C GLY A 6 -28.91 -4.98 -14.95
N VAL A 7 -27.95 -4.25 -15.56
CA VAL A 7 -27.07 -4.81 -16.60
C VAL A 7 -25.79 -5.45 -16.04
N CYS A 8 -25.51 -5.22 -14.76
CA CYS A 8 -24.41 -5.84 -14.05
C CYS A 8 -24.93 -7.02 -13.22
N ASP A 9 -24.38 -8.21 -13.44
CA ASP A 9 -24.57 -9.35 -12.56
C ASP A 9 -23.42 -9.36 -11.51
N PRO A 10 -23.69 -8.99 -10.25
CA PRO A 10 -22.65 -8.92 -9.23
C PRO A 10 -22.01 -10.30 -8.96
N ALA A 11 -22.76 -11.38 -9.07
CA ALA A 11 -22.23 -12.73 -8.84
C ALA A 11 -21.25 -13.14 -9.94
N ALA A 12 -21.57 -12.82 -11.20
CA ALA A 12 -20.66 -13.05 -12.32
C ALA A 12 -19.41 -12.16 -12.21
N LEU A 13 -19.57 -10.89 -11.80
CA LEU A 13 -18.44 -9.97 -11.59
C LEU A 13 -17.49 -10.51 -10.50
N VAL A 14 -18.01 -10.94 -9.36
CA VAL A 14 -17.21 -11.54 -8.28
C VAL A 14 -16.49 -12.79 -8.76
N LYS A 15 -17.17 -13.66 -9.53
CA LYS A 15 -16.55 -14.85 -10.10
C LYS A 15 -15.38 -14.51 -11.02
N ASP A 16 -15.54 -13.52 -11.88
CA ASP A 16 -14.47 -13.06 -12.77
C ASP A 16 -13.29 -12.49 -11.98
N LEU A 17 -13.58 -11.67 -10.96
CA LEU A 17 -12.57 -11.12 -10.08
C LEU A 17 -11.74 -12.23 -9.41
N VAL A 18 -12.41 -13.24 -8.83
CA VAL A 18 -11.73 -14.37 -8.17
C VAL A 18 -10.87 -15.17 -9.16
N ILE A 19 -11.34 -15.40 -10.39
CA ILE A 19 -10.56 -16.07 -11.44
C ILE A 19 -9.29 -15.28 -11.75
N GLU A 20 -9.39 -13.96 -11.90
CA GLU A 20 -8.23 -13.11 -12.15
C GLU A 20 -7.27 -13.09 -10.95
N MET A 21 -7.78 -13.05 -9.71
CA MET A 21 -6.96 -13.17 -8.50
C MET A 21 -6.18 -14.49 -8.48
N GLU A 22 -6.84 -15.63 -8.74
CA GLU A 22 -6.18 -16.94 -8.78
C GLU A 22 -5.11 -17.02 -9.88
N ARG A 23 -5.36 -16.46 -11.06
CA ARG A 23 -4.36 -16.36 -12.13
C ARG A 23 -3.15 -15.54 -11.67
N GLY A 24 -3.38 -14.36 -11.11
CA GLY A 24 -2.31 -13.50 -10.62
C GLY A 24 -1.49 -14.15 -9.50
N LEU A 25 -2.10 -14.93 -8.61
CA LEU A 25 -1.41 -15.71 -7.57
C LEU A 25 -0.52 -16.82 -8.16
N ARG A 26 -0.93 -17.42 -9.27
CA ARG A 26 -0.13 -18.44 -9.99
C ARG A 26 0.97 -17.83 -10.85
N GLY A 27 0.90 -16.54 -11.17
CA GLY A 27 1.77 -15.89 -12.13
C GLY A 27 1.36 -16.11 -13.59
N ASP A 28 0.13 -16.55 -13.81
CA ASP A 28 -0.48 -16.64 -15.14
C ASP A 28 -0.86 -15.23 -15.64
N PRO A 29 -1.05 -15.04 -16.96
CA PRO A 29 -1.56 -13.78 -17.48
C PRO A 29 -2.87 -13.37 -16.81
N SER A 30 -2.87 -12.22 -16.14
CA SER A 30 -4.00 -11.67 -15.39
C SER A 30 -3.97 -10.16 -15.39
N THR A 31 -5.14 -9.54 -15.28
CA THR A 31 -5.28 -8.11 -15.04
C THR A 31 -4.92 -7.73 -13.59
N LEU A 32 -4.95 -8.70 -12.67
CA LEU A 32 -4.60 -8.54 -11.26
C LEU A 32 -3.22 -9.13 -10.97
N PRO A 33 -2.18 -8.30 -10.72
CA PRO A 33 -0.83 -8.80 -10.49
C PRO A 33 -0.66 -9.53 -9.16
N MET A 34 -1.55 -9.35 -8.18
CA MET A 34 -1.52 -10.03 -6.88
C MET A 34 -0.13 -10.00 -6.22
N LEU A 35 0.34 -8.80 -5.87
CA LEU A 35 1.72 -8.56 -5.45
C LEU A 35 1.97 -9.05 -4.01
N PRO A 36 2.94 -9.97 -3.77
CA PRO A 36 3.33 -10.36 -2.42
C PRO A 36 3.98 -9.18 -1.71
N SER A 37 3.59 -8.92 -0.47
CA SER A 37 4.23 -7.87 0.35
C SER A 37 5.41 -8.38 1.17
N TYR A 38 5.56 -9.70 1.32
CA TYR A 38 6.46 -10.37 2.25
C TYR A 38 6.23 -9.96 3.72
N LEU A 39 5.06 -9.40 4.02
CA LEU A 39 4.63 -9.05 5.37
C LEU A 39 3.54 -10.00 5.84
N TYR A 40 3.49 -10.20 7.14
CA TYR A 40 2.54 -11.10 7.78
C TYR A 40 1.57 -10.29 8.64
N PRO A 41 0.29 -10.67 8.71
CA PRO A 41 -0.64 -10.06 9.64
C PRO A 41 -0.17 -10.32 11.07
N VAL A 42 -0.07 -9.25 11.86
CA VAL A 42 0.34 -9.33 13.27
C VAL A 42 -0.84 -8.87 14.12
N SER A 43 -1.28 -9.72 15.02
CA SER A 43 -2.42 -9.45 15.91
C SER A 43 -2.03 -8.77 17.23
N SER A 44 -0.74 -8.70 17.56
CA SER A 44 -0.27 -8.07 18.79
C SER A 44 1.03 -7.31 18.59
N VAL A 45 1.12 -6.17 19.22
CA VAL A 45 2.34 -5.37 19.25
C VAL A 45 2.88 -5.40 20.68
N PRO A 46 4.18 -5.68 20.88
CA PRO A 46 4.77 -5.65 22.22
C PRO A 46 4.63 -4.27 22.86
N PRO A 47 4.05 -4.14 24.07
CA PRO A 47 3.92 -2.87 24.76
C PRO A 47 5.30 -2.25 25.08
N GLY A 48 5.34 -0.94 25.22
CA GLY A 48 6.56 -0.21 25.55
C GLY A 48 7.57 -0.06 24.41
N LYS A 49 7.30 -0.64 23.24
CA LYS A 49 8.18 -0.51 22.07
C LYS A 49 7.93 0.79 21.31
N ALA A 50 8.98 1.30 20.69
CA ALA A 50 8.90 2.49 19.84
C ALA A 50 9.39 2.17 18.43
N VAL A 51 8.69 2.72 17.44
CA VAL A 51 9.07 2.65 16.03
C VAL A 51 8.95 4.04 15.40
N ILE A 52 9.64 4.26 14.29
CA ILE A 52 9.37 5.42 13.46
C ILE A 52 8.41 5.00 12.35
N ALA A 53 7.35 5.76 12.19
CA ALA A 53 6.43 5.65 11.05
C ALA A 53 6.75 6.77 10.05
N LEU A 54 7.01 6.37 8.80
CA LEU A 54 7.13 7.28 7.66
C LEU A 54 5.95 7.05 6.71
N ASP A 55 5.38 8.14 6.20
CA ASP A 55 4.33 8.12 5.19
C ASP A 55 4.71 9.07 4.05
N ALA A 56 5.10 8.50 2.92
CA ALA A 56 5.43 9.20 1.70
C ALA A 56 4.29 9.11 0.70
N GLY A 57 3.42 10.09 0.77
CA GLY A 57 2.31 10.25 -0.17
C GLY A 57 2.69 11.06 -1.41
N GLY A 58 1.70 11.43 -2.22
CA GLY A 58 1.95 12.19 -3.47
C GLY A 58 2.49 13.59 -3.28
N THR A 59 2.13 14.26 -2.19
CA THR A 59 2.45 15.68 -1.96
C THR A 59 3.25 15.88 -0.68
N ASN A 60 3.08 15.02 0.31
CA ASN A 60 3.62 15.18 1.63
C ASN A 60 4.40 13.95 2.07
N LEU A 61 5.47 14.21 2.79
CA LEU A 61 6.19 13.24 3.60
C LEU A 61 5.89 13.54 5.08
N ARG A 62 5.47 12.50 5.81
CA ARG A 62 5.24 12.59 7.26
C ARG A 62 6.16 11.62 7.97
N ALA A 63 6.60 12.01 9.15
CA ALA A 63 7.39 11.18 10.05
C ALA A 63 6.86 11.34 11.48
N ALA A 64 6.74 10.25 12.21
CA ALA A 64 6.34 10.27 13.61
C ALA A 64 7.10 9.20 14.39
N LEU A 65 7.40 9.51 15.66
CA LEU A 65 7.73 8.49 16.63
C LEU A 65 6.41 7.87 17.12
N VAL A 66 6.28 6.58 17.02
CA VAL A 66 5.09 5.84 17.49
C VAL A 66 5.50 4.94 18.65
N ARG A 67 4.84 5.11 19.79
CA ARG A 67 4.96 4.23 20.95
C ARG A 67 3.71 3.40 21.11
N PHE A 68 3.88 2.19 21.60
CA PHE A 68 2.76 1.34 21.95
C PHE A 68 2.62 1.34 23.48
N ASP A 69 1.46 1.75 23.96
CA ASP A 69 1.16 1.78 25.39
C ASP A 69 1.05 0.35 25.99
N GLU A 70 0.78 0.23 27.26
CA GLU A 70 0.64 -1.06 27.97
C GLU A 70 -0.49 -1.93 27.40
N LYS A 71 -1.45 -1.33 26.70
CA LYS A 71 -2.57 -2.01 26.03
C LYS A 71 -2.29 -2.30 24.56
N GLY A 72 -1.10 -2.00 24.06
CA GLY A 72 -0.72 -2.15 22.66
C GLY A 72 -1.31 -1.07 21.74
N LYS A 73 -1.89 0.01 22.27
CA LYS A 73 -2.42 1.10 21.48
C LYS A 73 -1.28 2.00 20.98
N ALA A 74 -1.28 2.28 19.67
CA ALA A 74 -0.32 3.18 19.06
C ALA A 74 -0.59 4.65 19.46
N VAL A 75 0.45 5.33 19.93
CA VAL A 75 0.45 6.77 20.22
C VAL A 75 1.53 7.44 19.39
N ALA A 76 1.12 8.33 18.50
CA ALA A 76 2.06 9.11 17.69
C ALA A 76 2.57 10.32 18.46
N GLU A 77 3.89 10.45 18.55
CA GLU A 77 4.61 11.54 19.18
C GLU A 77 5.52 12.23 18.15
N HIS A 78 5.90 13.47 18.38
CA HIS A 78 6.87 14.20 17.56
C HIS A 78 6.59 14.13 16.05
N THR A 79 5.32 14.30 15.66
CA THR A 79 4.92 14.26 14.26
C THR A 79 5.52 15.43 13.48
N GLN A 80 6.18 15.10 12.37
CA GLN A 80 6.71 16.07 11.42
C GLN A 80 6.02 15.90 10.06
N LYS A 81 5.84 17.00 9.35
CA LYS A 81 5.28 17.01 7.99
C LYS A 81 6.10 17.95 7.13
N THR A 82 6.50 17.47 5.97
CA THR A 82 7.17 18.26 4.94
C THR A 82 6.60 17.95 3.56
N HIS A 83 7.03 18.67 2.54
CA HIS A 83 6.71 18.29 1.16
C HIS A 83 7.42 16.98 0.81
N MET A 84 6.79 16.20 -0.07
CA MET A 84 7.43 15.03 -0.64
C MET A 84 8.64 15.47 -1.47
N PRO A 85 9.83 14.88 -1.26
CA PRO A 85 11.02 15.18 -2.06
C PRO A 85 10.77 15.06 -3.56
N GLY A 86 11.32 15.98 -4.34
CA GLY A 86 11.12 16.00 -5.80
C GLY A 86 9.82 16.65 -6.28
N THR A 87 8.94 17.16 -5.39
CA THR A 87 7.71 17.88 -5.79
C THR A 87 7.94 19.38 -6.07
N LYS A 88 9.09 19.91 -5.70
CA LYS A 88 9.46 21.32 -5.92
C LYS A 88 10.56 21.52 -6.95
N GLY A 89 10.96 20.46 -7.63
CA GLY A 89 12.04 20.46 -8.63
C GLY A 89 12.73 19.12 -8.66
N GLN A 90 13.51 18.91 -9.73
CA GLN A 90 14.24 17.67 -9.93
C GLN A 90 15.31 17.44 -8.86
N LEU A 91 15.38 16.23 -8.35
CA LEU A 91 16.38 15.77 -7.39
C LEU A 91 17.16 14.59 -7.95
N ILE A 92 18.47 14.57 -7.69
CA ILE A 92 19.27 13.35 -7.82
C ILE A 92 18.95 12.38 -6.66
N ALA A 93 19.25 11.10 -6.85
CA ALA A 93 18.92 10.08 -5.85
C ALA A 93 19.45 10.40 -4.45
N GLN A 94 20.67 10.90 -4.33
CA GLN A 94 21.25 11.25 -3.04
C GLN A 94 20.43 12.34 -2.32
N GLN A 95 20.06 13.40 -3.02
CA GLN A 95 19.27 14.51 -2.45
C GLN A 95 17.89 14.02 -1.99
N PHE A 96 17.24 13.19 -2.81
CA PHE A 96 15.94 12.60 -2.48
C PHE A 96 15.99 11.86 -1.14
N PHE A 97 16.96 10.95 -0.97
CA PHE A 97 17.11 10.21 0.29
C PHE A 97 17.60 11.09 1.46
N ASP A 98 18.43 12.09 1.20
CA ASP A 98 18.92 13.02 2.22
C ASP A 98 17.79 13.89 2.79
N GLU A 99 16.77 14.25 1.99
CA GLU A 99 15.57 14.95 2.45
C GLU A 99 14.70 14.04 3.34
N ILE A 100 14.52 12.76 2.98
CA ILE A 100 13.81 11.79 3.84
C ILE A 100 14.57 11.59 5.16
N ALA A 101 15.88 11.42 5.07
CA ALA A 101 16.73 11.28 6.25
C ALA A 101 16.75 12.54 7.13
N ALA A 102 16.50 13.73 6.57
CA ALA A 102 16.46 14.96 7.34
C ALA A 102 15.30 15.01 8.35
N VAL A 103 14.14 14.42 8.00
CA VAL A 103 12.99 14.33 8.92
C VAL A 103 13.06 13.10 9.81
N THR A 104 13.81 12.08 9.44
CA THR A 104 13.93 10.81 10.18
C THR A 104 15.03 10.87 11.24
N ALA A 105 16.17 11.48 10.92
CA ALA A 105 17.36 11.51 11.77
C ALA A 105 17.14 12.17 13.16
N PRO A 106 16.40 13.28 13.29
CA PRO A 106 16.12 13.86 14.61
C PRO A 106 15.38 12.88 15.53
N LEU A 107 14.37 12.19 14.99
CA LEU A 107 13.55 11.22 15.75
C LEU A 107 14.40 10.05 16.26
N LEU A 108 15.39 9.60 15.47
CA LEU A 108 16.33 8.53 15.88
C LEU A 108 17.33 9.02 16.90
N LYS A 109 17.82 10.27 16.81
CA LYS A 109 18.79 10.84 17.77
C LYS A 109 18.20 11.05 19.14
N GLU A 110 16.94 11.49 19.21
CA GLU A 110 16.23 11.74 20.45
C GLU A 110 15.74 10.44 21.13
N ASN A 111 15.68 9.33 20.40
CA ASN A 111 15.12 8.06 20.87
C ASN A 111 16.02 6.87 20.52
N SER A 112 16.94 6.53 21.42
CA SER A 112 17.91 5.45 21.23
C SER A 112 17.34 4.02 21.21
N MET A 113 16.06 3.85 21.57
CA MET A 113 15.38 2.55 21.71
C MET A 113 14.33 2.31 20.62
N VAL A 114 14.53 2.86 19.41
CA VAL A 114 13.65 2.62 18.28
C VAL A 114 13.96 1.24 17.69
N GLU A 115 12.97 0.36 17.65
CA GLU A 115 13.08 -1.03 17.16
C GLU A 115 13.16 -1.13 15.63
N GLY A 116 12.56 -0.17 14.92
CA GLY A 116 12.51 -0.18 13.47
C GLY A 116 11.85 1.04 12.85
N ILE A 117 11.85 1.08 11.53
CA ILE A 117 11.14 2.07 10.73
C ILE A 117 10.10 1.34 9.88
N GLY A 118 8.83 1.69 10.03
CA GLY A 118 7.76 1.35 9.09
C GLY A 118 7.61 2.46 8.08
N PHE A 119 7.79 2.17 6.80
CA PHE A 119 7.80 3.17 5.75
C PHE A 119 6.68 2.89 4.74
N CYS A 120 5.54 3.56 4.92
CA CYS A 120 4.48 3.59 3.92
C CYS A 120 4.93 4.45 2.74
N PHE A 121 5.09 3.82 1.58
CA PHE A 121 5.55 4.47 0.36
C PHE A 121 4.55 4.22 -0.75
N SER A 122 3.72 5.25 -1.02
CA SER A 122 2.54 5.15 -1.90
C SER A 122 2.88 5.30 -3.39
N TYR A 123 3.88 4.55 -3.85
CA TYR A 123 4.31 4.46 -5.24
C TYR A 123 4.48 3.00 -5.66
N PRO A 124 4.39 2.68 -6.96
CA PRO A 124 4.60 1.32 -7.45
C PRO A 124 5.99 0.80 -7.09
N MET A 125 6.06 -0.31 -6.37
CA MET A 125 7.30 -0.96 -5.94
C MET A 125 7.24 -2.46 -6.20
N GLU A 126 8.39 -3.04 -6.53
CA GLU A 126 8.61 -4.47 -6.43
C GLU A 126 9.17 -4.77 -5.04
N MET A 127 8.41 -5.55 -4.24
CA MET A 127 8.81 -5.87 -2.88
C MET A 127 9.84 -6.98 -2.85
N THR A 128 10.86 -6.83 -2.01
CA THR A 128 11.89 -7.84 -1.78
C THR A 128 11.55 -8.72 -0.58
N LYS A 129 12.21 -9.90 -0.48
CA LYS A 129 12.02 -10.83 0.65
C LYS A 129 12.40 -10.23 2.00
N ASP A 130 13.24 -9.21 2.01
CA ASP A 130 13.69 -8.49 3.21
C ASP A 130 12.74 -7.33 3.56
N ALA A 131 11.56 -7.29 2.94
CA ALA A 131 10.53 -6.25 3.10
C ALA A 131 11.05 -4.83 2.75
N ASP A 132 12.01 -4.72 1.82
CA ASP A 132 12.35 -3.48 1.13
C ASP A 132 11.55 -3.37 -0.16
N GLY A 133 11.54 -2.21 -0.79
CA GLY A 133 10.83 -1.96 -2.03
C GLY A 133 11.73 -1.34 -3.09
N ILE A 134 11.79 -1.94 -4.27
CA ILE A 134 12.47 -1.38 -5.44
C ILE A 134 11.46 -0.50 -6.19
N LEU A 135 11.74 0.78 -6.30
CA LEU A 135 10.84 1.72 -6.98
C LEU A 135 10.75 1.44 -8.47
N LEU A 136 9.53 1.24 -8.98
CA LEU A 136 9.27 1.03 -10.40
C LEU A 136 8.98 2.34 -11.15
N GLY A 137 8.54 3.37 -10.44
CA GLY A 137 8.25 4.67 -11.02
C GLY A 137 7.46 5.56 -10.07
N PHE A 138 7.46 6.85 -10.36
CA PHE A 138 6.61 7.80 -9.64
C PHE A 138 5.28 7.98 -10.39
N SER A 139 4.17 7.73 -9.72
CA SER A 139 2.82 7.89 -10.28
C SER A 139 2.24 9.30 -10.11
N LYS A 140 2.99 10.20 -9.48
CA LYS A 140 2.59 11.55 -9.09
C LYS A 140 3.69 12.55 -9.45
N GLU A 141 3.49 13.83 -9.19
CA GLU A 141 4.40 14.94 -9.55
C GLU A 141 5.72 14.94 -8.75
N VAL A 142 6.41 13.81 -8.70
CA VAL A 142 7.75 13.69 -8.10
C VAL A 142 8.77 13.55 -9.23
N ASP A 143 9.72 14.47 -9.27
CA ASP A 143 10.81 14.47 -10.24
C ASP A 143 12.13 14.04 -9.56
N ALA A 144 12.37 12.73 -9.53
CA ALA A 144 13.59 12.12 -9.03
C ALA A 144 13.91 10.84 -9.83
N PRO A 145 14.21 10.96 -11.13
CA PRO A 145 14.33 9.80 -12.03
C PRO A 145 15.43 8.81 -11.62
N GLU A 146 16.49 9.27 -10.98
CA GLU A 146 17.59 8.42 -10.52
C GLU A 146 17.20 7.48 -9.36
N VAL A 147 16.05 7.68 -8.71
CA VAL A 147 15.54 6.81 -7.64
C VAL A 147 14.85 5.57 -8.21
N ILE A 148 14.39 5.63 -9.47
CA ILE A 148 13.77 4.49 -10.15
C ILE A 148 14.78 3.34 -10.25
N GLY A 149 14.36 2.15 -9.88
CA GLY A 149 15.20 0.95 -9.81
C GLY A 149 16.03 0.83 -8.53
N LYS A 150 15.94 1.77 -7.59
CA LYS A 150 16.63 1.70 -6.31
C LYS A 150 15.73 1.15 -5.21
N ALA A 151 16.36 0.45 -4.25
CA ALA A 151 15.72 0.01 -3.01
C ALA A 151 15.57 1.20 -2.05
N ILE A 152 14.34 1.47 -1.65
CA ILE A 152 13.99 2.68 -0.87
C ILE A 152 14.52 2.62 0.55
N GLY A 153 14.40 1.45 1.21
CA GLY A 153 14.90 1.26 2.58
C GLY A 153 16.42 1.30 2.65
N ALA A 154 17.11 0.69 1.68
CA ALA A 154 18.57 0.76 1.57
C ALA A 154 19.05 2.20 1.34
N GLY A 155 18.40 2.95 0.43
CA GLY A 155 18.72 4.35 0.17
C GLY A 155 18.54 5.25 1.41
N LEU A 156 17.47 5.03 2.19
CA LEU A 156 17.26 5.73 3.46
C LEU A 156 18.36 5.37 4.48
N ARG A 157 18.74 4.10 4.59
CA ARG A 157 19.81 3.65 5.49
C ARG A 157 21.13 4.34 5.20
N GLU A 158 21.51 4.41 3.93
CA GLU A 158 22.72 5.12 3.49
C GLU A 158 22.67 6.62 3.79
N ALA A 159 21.52 7.25 3.57
CA ALA A 159 21.34 8.68 3.85
C ALA A 159 21.42 9.00 5.35
N LEU A 160 20.86 8.15 6.20
CA LEU A 160 20.99 8.25 7.65
C LEU A 160 22.46 8.11 8.09
N ALA A 161 23.20 7.17 7.50
CA ALA A 161 24.64 7.00 7.77
C ALA A 161 25.45 8.25 7.39
N ARG A 162 25.14 8.89 6.24
CA ARG A 162 25.76 10.17 5.85
C ARG A 162 25.50 11.30 6.86
N LYS A 163 24.36 11.25 7.58
CA LYS A 163 24.03 12.20 8.67
C LYS A 163 24.60 11.79 10.03
N GLY A 164 25.44 10.75 10.08
CA GLY A 164 26.02 10.23 11.32
C GLY A 164 24.99 9.58 12.25
N VAL A 165 23.90 9.05 11.69
CA VAL A 165 22.84 8.38 12.45
C VAL A 165 22.78 6.91 12.04
N LYS A 166 22.90 6.02 13.02
CA LYS A 166 22.71 4.58 12.78
C LYS A 166 21.21 4.31 12.59
N ALA A 167 20.86 3.76 11.43
CA ALA A 167 19.51 3.26 11.20
C ALA A 167 19.25 2.02 12.08
N PRO A 168 18.02 1.78 12.52
CA PRO A 168 17.65 0.51 13.15
C PRO A 168 17.82 -0.65 12.16
N ASP A 169 17.93 -1.86 12.68
CA ASP A 169 18.19 -3.05 11.86
C ASP A 169 17.06 -3.32 10.86
N ARG A 170 15.83 -2.96 11.21
CA ARG A 170 14.66 -3.14 10.36
C ARG A 170 14.16 -1.81 9.79
N ILE A 171 14.13 -1.71 8.46
CA ILE A 171 13.34 -0.72 7.71
C ILE A 171 12.40 -1.53 6.82
N VAL A 172 11.11 -1.40 7.06
CA VAL A 172 10.06 -2.18 6.40
C VAL A 172 9.26 -1.27 5.50
N LEU A 173 9.31 -1.52 4.21
CA LEU A 173 8.51 -0.81 3.21
C LEU A 173 7.13 -1.48 3.09
N LEU A 174 6.10 -0.68 2.94
CA LEU A 174 4.74 -1.17 2.74
C LEU A 174 3.93 -0.21 1.86
N ASN A 175 3.02 -0.79 1.10
CA ASN A 175 2.02 -0.04 0.37
C ASN A 175 0.95 0.51 1.35
N ASP A 176 0.28 1.60 0.99
CA ASP A 176 -0.79 2.23 1.79
C ASP A 176 -1.95 1.28 2.10
N THR A 177 -2.30 0.40 1.17
CA THR A 177 -3.36 -0.62 1.37
C THR A 177 -2.96 -1.66 2.42
N VAL A 178 -1.67 -2.06 2.43
CA VAL A 178 -1.10 -2.93 3.48
C VAL A 178 -1.09 -2.21 4.82
N ALA A 179 -0.71 -0.92 4.85
CA ALA A 179 -0.76 -0.11 6.06
C ALA A 179 -2.18 -0.01 6.64
N THR A 180 -3.19 0.17 5.76
CA THR A 180 -4.61 0.18 6.16
C THR A 180 -5.04 -1.14 6.78
N LEU A 181 -4.66 -2.28 6.18
CA LEU A 181 -4.95 -3.60 6.73
C LEU A 181 -4.31 -3.79 8.12
N LEU A 182 -3.03 -3.49 8.25
CA LEU A 182 -2.29 -3.62 9.52
C LEU A 182 -2.84 -2.69 10.60
N SER A 183 -3.27 -1.46 10.24
CA SER A 183 -3.92 -0.54 11.16
C SER A 183 -5.21 -1.12 11.73
N GLY A 184 -6.06 -1.69 10.87
CA GLY A 184 -7.29 -2.37 11.31
C GLY A 184 -7.03 -3.59 12.21
N LEU A 185 -5.90 -4.29 12.01
CA LEU A 185 -5.49 -5.37 12.90
C LEU A 185 -5.00 -4.87 14.27
N ALA A 186 -4.28 -3.75 14.30
CA ALA A 186 -3.73 -3.16 15.51
C ALA A 186 -4.80 -2.53 16.43
N GLU A 187 -5.97 -2.16 15.89
CA GLU A 187 -7.09 -1.61 16.66
C GLU A 187 -7.90 -2.67 17.41
N ILE A 188 -7.56 -3.96 17.28
CA ILE A 188 -8.25 -5.03 18.01
C ILE A 188 -7.74 -5.03 19.44
N PRO A 189 -8.63 -4.89 20.45
CA PRO A 189 -8.22 -4.90 21.84
C PRO A 189 -7.49 -6.21 22.21
N ALA A 190 -6.34 -6.09 22.87
CA ALA A 190 -5.57 -7.24 23.36
C ALA A 190 -6.30 -8.04 24.47
N ASP A 191 -7.41 -7.51 25.02
CA ASP A 191 -8.25 -8.12 26.05
C ASP A 191 -9.29 -9.13 25.50
N GLY A 192 -9.14 -9.51 24.22
CA GLY A 192 -9.97 -10.54 23.63
C GLY A 192 -11.42 -10.13 23.39
N GLY A 193 -11.67 -8.84 23.17
CA GLY A 193 -12.94 -8.41 22.60
C GLY A 193 -13.19 -9.23 21.34
N GLN A 194 -13.92 -10.35 21.49
CA GLN A 194 -14.08 -11.37 20.46
C GLN A 194 -14.58 -10.73 19.16
N ARG A 195 -13.74 -10.71 18.16
CA ARG A 195 -14.25 -10.68 16.78
C ARG A 195 -15.14 -11.92 16.65
N LYS A 196 -16.45 -11.70 16.49
CA LYS A 196 -17.39 -12.77 16.20
C LYS A 196 -17.17 -13.22 14.74
N GLY A 197 -16.30 -14.19 14.55
CA GLY A 197 -16.05 -14.80 13.26
C GLY A 197 -15.15 -16.02 13.40
N PRO A 198 -15.16 -16.96 12.45
CA PRO A 198 -14.27 -18.10 12.47
C PRO A 198 -12.81 -17.62 12.40
N ASP A 199 -11.92 -18.32 13.10
CA ASP A 199 -10.48 -18.18 12.91
C ASP A 199 -10.15 -18.64 11.49
N ILE A 200 -10.11 -17.68 10.57
CA ILE A 200 -9.68 -17.92 9.19
C ILE A 200 -8.28 -17.34 9.07
N TYR A 201 -7.32 -18.17 8.75
CA TYR A 201 -5.90 -17.83 8.57
C TYR A 201 -5.12 -17.49 9.86
N GLY A 202 -5.50 -18.02 11.03
CA GLY A 202 -4.79 -17.75 12.29
C GLY A 202 -4.98 -16.33 12.84
N VAL A 203 -5.95 -15.59 12.29
CA VAL A 203 -6.38 -14.27 12.79
C VAL A 203 -7.68 -14.49 13.55
N GLU A 204 -7.62 -14.40 14.89
CA GLU A 204 -8.84 -14.44 15.71
C GLU A 204 -9.82 -13.35 15.23
N GLY A 205 -11.04 -13.75 14.94
CA GLY A 205 -12.12 -12.82 14.60
C GLY A 205 -12.46 -12.69 13.11
N GLY A 206 -11.94 -13.56 12.24
CA GLY A 206 -12.32 -13.65 10.83
C GLY A 206 -11.42 -12.87 9.86
N PRO A 207 -11.68 -12.94 8.55
CA PRO A 207 -10.85 -12.33 7.53
C PRO A 207 -10.83 -10.81 7.64
N VAL A 208 -9.65 -10.23 7.50
CA VAL A 208 -9.42 -8.78 7.46
C VAL A 208 -9.00 -8.40 6.05
N ILE A 209 -9.59 -7.34 5.54
CA ILE A 209 -9.28 -6.77 4.24
C ILE A 209 -8.88 -5.31 4.43
N GLY A 210 -7.74 -4.91 3.90
CA GLY A 210 -7.39 -3.51 3.71
C GLY A 210 -8.03 -3.04 2.40
N PHE A 211 -8.91 -2.02 2.47
CA PHE A 211 -9.59 -1.48 1.31
C PHE A 211 -9.41 0.03 1.25
N ILE A 212 -8.88 0.50 0.14
CA ILE A 212 -8.79 1.92 -0.19
C ILE A 212 -9.74 2.22 -1.32
N LEU A 213 -10.63 3.18 -1.10
CA LEU A 213 -11.46 3.80 -2.11
C LEU A 213 -11.40 5.33 -1.91
N GLY A 214 -10.46 5.93 -2.60
CA GLY A 214 -10.16 7.36 -2.51
C GLY A 214 -9.93 7.94 -3.90
N THR A 215 -8.83 8.63 -4.11
CA THR A 215 -8.37 9.09 -5.44
C THR A 215 -8.21 7.92 -6.40
N GLY A 216 -7.62 6.81 -5.92
CA GLY A 216 -7.57 5.49 -6.57
C GLY A 216 -8.32 4.45 -5.76
N MET A 217 -8.19 3.18 -6.17
CA MET A 217 -8.72 2.06 -5.41
C MET A 217 -7.73 0.90 -5.34
N ASN A 218 -7.67 0.24 -4.19
CA ASN A 218 -6.86 -0.97 -4.03
C ASN A 218 -7.37 -1.84 -2.87
N VAL A 219 -7.00 -3.13 -2.90
CA VAL A 219 -7.33 -4.11 -1.86
C VAL A 219 -6.07 -4.88 -1.48
N ALA A 220 -5.91 -5.15 -0.19
CA ALA A 220 -4.95 -6.10 0.33
C ALA A 220 -5.63 -7.08 1.30
N TYR A 221 -5.16 -8.32 1.31
CA TYR A 221 -5.69 -9.36 2.19
C TYR A 221 -4.61 -10.40 2.55
N PRO A 222 -4.79 -11.17 3.65
CA PRO A 222 -3.91 -12.28 3.98
C PRO A 222 -4.15 -13.49 3.08
N GLU A 223 -3.09 -14.02 2.46
CA GLU A 223 -3.14 -15.19 1.56
C GLU A 223 -2.20 -16.29 2.07
N THR A 224 -2.70 -17.51 2.14
CA THR A 224 -1.95 -18.68 2.62
C THR A 224 -1.14 -19.37 1.52
N ARG A 225 -1.48 -19.14 0.25
CA ARG A 225 -0.88 -19.80 -0.88
C ARG A 225 -0.62 -18.87 -2.05
N ILE A 226 0.64 -18.62 -2.35
CA ILE A 226 1.08 -17.77 -3.47
C ILE A 226 2.03 -18.57 -4.36
N PRO A 227 1.50 -19.38 -5.30
CA PRO A 227 2.29 -20.34 -6.08
C PRO A 227 3.43 -19.70 -6.86
N LYS A 228 3.25 -18.51 -7.43
CA LYS A 228 4.28 -17.82 -8.22
C LYS A 228 5.59 -17.53 -7.46
N ILE A 229 5.56 -17.52 -6.13
CA ILE A 229 6.75 -17.38 -5.28
C ILE A 229 7.05 -18.63 -4.44
N GLY A 230 6.32 -19.73 -4.68
CA GLY A 230 6.49 -20.98 -3.93
C GLY A 230 6.04 -20.90 -2.46
N PHE A 231 5.17 -19.92 -2.12
CA PHE A 231 4.67 -19.76 -0.76
C PHE A 231 3.42 -20.63 -0.53
N ASP A 232 3.49 -21.47 0.50
CA ASP A 232 2.37 -22.29 0.99
C ASP A 232 2.47 -22.44 2.50
N ALA A 233 1.67 -21.68 3.25
CA ALA A 233 1.71 -21.62 4.71
C ALA A 233 0.30 -21.47 5.30
N PRO A 234 -0.46 -22.56 5.47
CA PRO A 234 -1.88 -22.52 5.85
C PRO A 234 -2.18 -21.81 7.18
N ARG A 235 -1.21 -21.71 8.08
CA ARG A 235 -1.38 -21.08 9.42
C ARG A 235 -0.61 -19.76 9.58
N SER A 236 0.07 -19.30 8.54
CA SER A 236 0.88 -18.09 8.59
C SER A 236 0.77 -17.34 7.27
N PRO A 237 -0.40 -16.72 7.01
CA PRO A 237 -0.65 -16.06 5.74
C PRO A 237 0.30 -14.88 5.52
N GLN A 238 0.60 -14.61 4.28
CA GLN A 238 1.31 -13.42 3.84
C GLN A 238 0.31 -12.39 3.29
N ILE A 239 0.54 -11.10 3.50
CA ILE A 239 -0.33 -10.06 2.93
C ILE A 239 -0.03 -9.92 1.44
N VAL A 240 -1.07 -9.95 0.63
CA VAL A 240 -1.03 -9.74 -0.83
C VAL A 240 -1.77 -8.45 -1.17
N VAL A 241 -1.19 -7.65 -2.04
CA VAL A 241 -1.80 -6.46 -2.65
C VAL A 241 -2.36 -6.87 -4.01
N CYS A 242 -3.66 -6.69 -4.20
CA CYS A 242 -4.35 -7.15 -5.40
C CYS A 242 -4.07 -6.29 -6.63
N GLU A 243 -3.83 -4.98 -6.45
CA GLU A 243 -3.87 -3.96 -7.50
C GLU A 243 -5.22 -3.95 -8.23
N THR A 244 -6.29 -3.90 -7.42
CA THR A 244 -7.69 -4.11 -7.85
C THR A 244 -8.14 -3.10 -8.90
N GLY A 245 -7.57 -1.91 -8.91
CA GLY A 245 -7.83 -0.90 -9.95
C GLY A 245 -7.57 -1.39 -11.36
N SER A 246 -6.65 -2.35 -11.51
CA SER A 246 -6.26 -2.94 -12.81
C SER A 246 -7.24 -4.00 -13.32
N PHE A 247 -8.18 -4.47 -12.50
CA PHE A 247 -9.20 -5.43 -12.93
C PHE A 247 -9.95 -4.91 -14.16
N HIS A 248 -10.18 -5.78 -15.13
CA HIS A 248 -10.95 -5.45 -16.33
C HIS A 248 -12.31 -6.15 -16.27
N PRO A 249 -13.38 -5.47 -15.78
CA PRO A 249 -14.69 -6.07 -15.70
C PRO A 249 -15.29 -6.25 -17.10
N ARG A 250 -15.96 -7.37 -17.32
CA ARG A 250 -16.62 -7.65 -18.63
C ARG A 250 -17.84 -6.77 -18.89
N TYR A 251 -18.31 -6.05 -17.91
CA TYR A 251 -19.52 -5.21 -17.96
C TYR A 251 -19.21 -3.72 -18.04
N LEU A 252 -18.16 -3.35 -18.76
CA LEU A 252 -17.94 -1.93 -19.06
C LEU A 252 -19.03 -1.44 -20.02
N GLY A 253 -19.60 -0.30 -19.70
CA GLY A 253 -20.53 0.38 -20.59
C GLY A 253 -19.81 1.09 -21.74
N ARG A 254 -20.53 1.32 -22.86
CA ARG A 254 -19.96 2.06 -23.99
C ARG A 254 -19.36 3.41 -23.59
N LEU A 255 -19.98 4.13 -22.65
CA LEU A 255 -19.47 5.42 -22.19
C LEU A 255 -18.21 5.29 -21.32
N ASP A 256 -18.06 4.19 -20.56
CA ASP A 256 -16.82 3.90 -19.84
C ASP A 256 -15.65 3.69 -20.82
N GLU A 257 -15.87 2.93 -21.89
CA GLU A 257 -14.89 2.68 -22.94
C GLU A 257 -14.53 3.96 -23.72
N GLU A 258 -15.55 4.74 -24.12
CA GLU A 258 -15.35 6.01 -24.79
C GLU A 258 -14.59 7.02 -23.89
N PHE A 259 -14.91 7.07 -22.60
CA PHE A 259 -14.23 7.92 -21.63
C PHE A 259 -12.78 7.45 -21.42
N ASP A 260 -12.57 6.14 -21.23
CA ASP A 260 -11.22 5.56 -21.09
C ASP A 260 -10.31 5.92 -22.26
N ALA A 261 -10.83 5.88 -23.48
CA ALA A 261 -10.09 6.24 -24.70
C ALA A 261 -9.62 7.72 -24.70
N THR A 262 -10.24 8.59 -23.90
CA THR A 262 -9.81 10.02 -23.78
C THR A 262 -8.69 10.21 -22.76
N LEU A 263 -8.38 9.21 -21.96
CA LEU A 263 -7.42 9.30 -20.85
C LEU A 263 -6.00 8.96 -21.30
N LYS A 264 -5.02 9.33 -20.46
CA LYS A 264 -3.58 9.14 -20.74
C LYS A 264 -3.17 7.67 -20.94
N ASN A 265 -3.87 6.74 -20.25
CA ASN A 265 -3.56 5.30 -20.24
C ASN A 265 -4.80 4.47 -20.62
N PRO A 266 -5.26 4.48 -21.89
CA PRO A 266 -6.41 3.69 -22.30
C PRO A 266 -6.18 2.19 -22.07
N GLY A 267 -7.22 1.49 -21.62
CA GLY A 267 -7.20 0.06 -21.35
C GLY A 267 -6.48 -0.36 -20.06
N LYS A 268 -5.90 0.58 -19.30
CA LYS A 268 -5.25 0.32 -17.99
C LYS A 268 -6.10 0.88 -16.85
N TYR A 269 -6.07 0.20 -15.70
CA TYR A 269 -6.79 0.63 -14.48
C TYR A 269 -8.29 0.83 -14.73
N THR A 270 -8.89 -0.05 -15.53
CA THR A 270 -10.26 0.13 -16.01
C THR A 270 -11.27 0.10 -14.87
N PHE A 271 -11.09 -0.77 -13.86
CA PHE A 271 -11.99 -0.80 -12.71
C PHE A 271 -11.87 0.45 -11.84
N GLU A 272 -10.67 0.95 -11.62
CA GLU A 272 -10.45 2.21 -10.90
C GLU A 272 -11.15 3.38 -11.59
N LYS A 273 -11.09 3.44 -12.92
CA LYS A 273 -11.68 4.51 -13.71
C LYS A 273 -13.21 4.55 -13.65
N THR A 274 -13.87 3.45 -13.28
CA THR A 274 -15.32 3.41 -13.13
C THR A 274 -15.82 3.83 -11.76
N MET A 275 -14.98 3.84 -10.71
CA MET A 275 -15.48 4.05 -9.34
C MET A 275 -14.59 4.90 -8.43
N ALA A 276 -13.32 5.13 -8.77
CA ALA A 276 -12.43 5.90 -7.89
C ALA A 276 -12.65 7.41 -8.03
N GLY A 277 -12.36 8.13 -6.94
CA GLY A 277 -12.66 9.55 -6.81
C GLY A 277 -12.01 10.45 -7.87
N ALA A 278 -10.82 10.08 -8.38
CA ALA A 278 -10.17 10.83 -9.46
C ALA A 278 -10.98 10.84 -10.76
N TYR A 279 -11.82 9.84 -10.99
CA TYR A 279 -12.49 9.62 -12.26
C TYR A 279 -14.01 9.87 -12.24
N LEU A 280 -14.69 9.72 -11.08
CA LEU A 280 -16.14 9.87 -11.00
C LEU A 280 -16.64 11.23 -11.49
N GLY A 281 -15.98 12.32 -11.10
CA GLY A 281 -16.35 13.66 -11.56
C GLY A 281 -16.13 13.83 -13.07
N PRO A 282 -14.93 13.56 -13.62
CA PRO A 282 -14.68 13.62 -15.05
C PRO A 282 -15.57 12.69 -15.89
N LEU A 283 -15.84 11.45 -15.43
CA LEU A 283 -16.76 10.52 -16.09
C LEU A 283 -18.18 11.08 -16.13
N THR A 284 -18.69 11.59 -14.99
CA THR A 284 -20.01 12.22 -14.93
C THR A 284 -20.11 13.41 -15.88
N LEU A 285 -19.08 14.27 -15.91
CA LEU A 285 -19.03 15.39 -16.84
C LEU A 285 -19.01 14.94 -18.31
N TYR A 286 -18.28 13.87 -18.62
CA TYR A 286 -18.26 13.27 -19.95
C TYR A 286 -19.65 12.77 -20.35
N MET A 287 -20.34 12.07 -19.45
CA MET A 287 -21.72 11.60 -19.67
C MET A 287 -22.72 12.72 -19.94
N LEU A 288 -22.64 13.83 -19.18
CA LEU A 288 -23.54 14.97 -19.35
C LEU A 288 -23.36 15.74 -20.66
N LYS A 289 -22.23 15.56 -21.33
CA LYS A 289 -21.91 16.17 -22.63
C LYS A 289 -22.32 15.32 -23.83
N LYS A 290 -22.75 14.09 -23.60
CA LYS A 290 -23.23 13.12 -24.63
C LYS A 290 -24.76 13.05 -24.68
#